data_89a0f6c39d6e394255bc1e589e3ad597
#
_entry.id   89a0f6c39d6e394255bc1e589e3ad597
#
_cell.length_a   1.000
_cell.length_b   1.000
_cell.length_c   1.000
_cell.angle_alpha   90.00
_cell.angle_beta   90.00
_cell.angle_gamma   90.00
#
_symmetry.space_group_name_H-M   'P 1'
#
loop_
_entity.id
_entity.type
_entity.pdbx_description
1 polymer ?
#
loop_
_entity_poly.entity_id
_entity_poly.type
_entity_poly.pdbx_seq_one_letter_code
_entity_poly.pdbx_strand_id
1 'polypeptide(L)'
;MKLKPKYFEDFEVGLNFESEPTLVTKDEIIDFASKYDPQLFHLDEEAANNGPFGQLTSSGFMTLGKSFTQIFKTGVYDGTSMGAWGIDELRWTKPVYPGDLLKTKIEVLEAKKSAKNPRRGTARLKHTVTNQKNEIVMTWISNQMLRTKS
;
A
#
# COMPACT_ATOMS: atom_id res chain seq x y z
N MET A 1 -10.12 -13.13 2.86
CA MET A 1 -9.82 -14.05 3.98
C MET A 1 -8.86 -13.38 4.95
N LYS A 2 -9.19 -13.45 6.24
CA LYS A 2 -8.30 -12.86 7.24
C LYS A 2 -7.15 -13.81 7.58
N LEU A 3 -5.96 -13.23 7.70
CA LEU A 3 -4.79 -13.93 8.19
C LEU A 3 -4.73 -13.83 9.72
N LYS A 4 -4.02 -14.76 10.34
CA LYS A 4 -3.74 -14.64 11.78
C LYS A 4 -2.75 -13.49 11.99
N PRO A 5 -2.90 -12.72 13.10
CA PRO A 5 -1.91 -11.71 13.45
C PRO A 5 -0.51 -12.32 13.53
N LYS A 6 0.44 -11.58 13.01
CA LYS A 6 1.85 -11.99 13.01
C LYS A 6 2.66 -11.06 13.89
N TYR A 7 3.50 -11.65 14.71
CA TYR A 7 4.47 -10.93 15.52
C TYR A 7 5.78 -10.79 14.74
N PHE A 8 6.69 -9.98 15.24
CA PHE A 8 7.98 -9.76 14.59
C PHE A 8 8.65 -11.07 14.15
N GLU A 9 8.69 -12.07 15.02
CA GLU A 9 9.38 -13.34 14.75
C GLU A 9 8.75 -14.12 13.58
N ASP A 10 7.51 -13.85 13.26
CA ASP A 10 6.80 -14.52 12.16
C ASP A 10 7.14 -13.93 10.78
N PHE A 11 7.78 -12.76 10.75
CA PHE A 11 8.17 -12.10 9.50
C PHE A 11 9.55 -12.58 9.06
N GLU A 12 9.60 -13.83 8.59
CA GLU A 12 10.84 -14.42 8.06
C GLU A 12 11.10 -13.92 6.64
N VAL A 13 12.38 -13.69 6.31
CA VAL A 13 12.78 -13.26 4.96
C VAL A 13 12.26 -14.27 3.94
N GLY A 14 11.64 -13.75 2.89
CA GLY A 14 11.03 -14.56 1.84
C GLY A 14 9.55 -14.88 2.05
N LEU A 15 9.01 -14.68 3.27
CA LEU A 15 7.57 -14.80 3.49
C LEU A 15 6.85 -13.83 2.58
N ASN A 16 5.79 -14.30 1.92
CA ASN A 16 4.96 -13.43 1.11
C ASN A 16 3.48 -13.76 1.31
N PHE A 17 2.63 -12.77 1.11
CA PHE A 17 1.19 -12.90 1.18
C PHE A 17 0.54 -11.81 0.34
N GLU A 18 -0.74 -11.94 0.06
CA GLU A 18 -1.48 -11.01 -0.80
C GLU A 18 -2.72 -10.48 -0.10
N SER A 19 -3.09 -9.27 -0.46
CA SER A 19 -4.38 -8.69 -0.07
C SER A 19 -5.50 -9.20 -0.97
N GLU A 20 -6.74 -9.02 -0.53
CA GLU A 20 -7.89 -9.10 -1.42
C GLU A 20 -7.86 -7.90 -2.40
N PRO A 21 -8.39 -8.06 -3.61
CA PRO A 21 -8.48 -6.93 -4.54
C PRO A 21 -9.49 -5.90 -4.06
N THR A 22 -9.22 -4.64 -4.37
CA THR A 22 -10.08 -3.50 -4.01
C THR A 22 -10.37 -2.66 -5.25
N LEU A 23 -11.64 -2.33 -5.45
CA LEU A 23 -12.09 -1.49 -6.56
C LEU A 23 -11.72 -0.03 -6.30
N VAL A 24 -11.23 0.63 -7.35
CA VAL A 24 -11.01 2.08 -7.34
C VAL A 24 -12.22 2.75 -7.99
N THR A 25 -12.91 3.62 -7.24
CA THR A 25 -14.08 4.31 -7.76
C THR A 25 -13.76 5.74 -8.14
N LYS A 26 -14.51 6.26 -9.11
CA LYS A 26 -14.40 7.65 -9.53
C LYS A 26 -14.66 8.62 -8.36
N ASP A 27 -15.69 8.34 -7.58
CA ASP A 27 -16.07 9.22 -6.47
C ASP A 27 -14.98 9.33 -5.43
N GLU A 28 -14.33 8.22 -5.07
CA GLU A 28 -13.22 8.28 -4.09
C GLU A 28 -11.98 8.98 -4.66
N ILE A 29 -11.72 8.86 -5.96
CA ILE A 29 -10.61 9.58 -6.62
C ILE A 29 -10.80 11.07 -6.45
N ILE A 30 -11.97 11.57 -6.79
CA ILE A 30 -12.29 13.00 -6.73
C ILE A 30 -12.32 13.50 -5.28
N ASP A 31 -12.93 12.74 -4.38
CA ASP A 31 -13.00 13.10 -2.96
C ASP A 31 -11.61 13.21 -2.34
N PHE A 32 -10.77 12.21 -2.56
CA PHE A 32 -9.40 12.24 -2.04
C PHE A 32 -8.61 13.41 -2.62
N ALA A 33 -8.67 13.59 -3.93
CA ALA A 33 -7.91 14.64 -4.60
C ALA A 33 -8.34 16.03 -4.16
N SER A 34 -9.62 16.24 -3.92
CA SER A 34 -10.12 17.54 -3.45
C SER A 34 -9.54 17.94 -2.10
N LYS A 35 -9.15 16.96 -1.29
CA LYS A 35 -8.59 17.17 0.05
C LYS A 35 -7.08 17.22 0.08
N TYR A 36 -6.41 16.36 -0.73
CA TYR A 36 -4.98 16.11 -0.58
C TYR A 36 -4.13 16.24 -1.84
N ASP A 37 -4.74 16.31 -3.03
CA ASP A 37 -3.99 16.41 -4.29
C ASP A 37 -4.83 17.08 -5.37
N PRO A 38 -5.07 18.41 -5.24
CA PRO A 38 -6.05 19.11 -6.06
C PRO A 38 -5.56 19.44 -7.46
N GLN A 39 -5.00 18.47 -8.17
CA GLN A 39 -4.62 18.61 -9.56
C GLN A 39 -5.83 18.28 -10.45
N LEU A 40 -6.02 19.04 -11.53
CA LEU A 40 -7.22 18.91 -12.36
C LEU A 40 -7.44 17.51 -12.93
N PHE A 41 -6.39 16.81 -13.28
CA PHE A 41 -6.51 15.46 -13.83
C PHE A 41 -6.91 14.39 -12.79
N HIS A 42 -7.06 14.80 -11.51
CA HIS A 42 -7.62 13.97 -10.44
C HIS A 42 -9.00 14.44 -10.01
N LEU A 43 -9.45 15.61 -10.50
CA LEU A 43 -10.67 16.26 -10.02
C LEU A 43 -11.79 16.33 -11.06
N ASP A 44 -11.43 16.41 -12.34
CA ASP A 44 -12.37 16.75 -13.40
C ASP A 44 -12.10 15.88 -14.64
N GLU A 45 -13.11 15.10 -15.04
CA GLU A 45 -12.95 14.18 -16.17
C GLU A 45 -12.64 14.89 -17.48
N GLU A 46 -13.32 16.01 -17.74
CA GLU A 46 -13.11 16.75 -18.98
C GLU A 46 -11.70 17.34 -19.04
N ALA A 47 -11.25 17.95 -17.97
CA ALA A 47 -9.89 18.47 -17.86
C ALA A 47 -8.87 17.34 -17.99
N ALA A 48 -9.14 16.20 -17.36
CA ALA A 48 -8.26 15.04 -17.41
C ALA A 48 -8.14 14.44 -18.81
N ASN A 49 -9.25 14.43 -19.57
CA ASN A 49 -9.24 13.95 -20.96
C ASN A 49 -8.29 14.75 -21.85
N ASN A 50 -8.09 16.03 -21.53
CA ASN A 50 -7.18 16.92 -22.23
C ASN A 50 -5.82 17.06 -21.55
N GLY A 51 -5.60 16.29 -20.45
CA GLY A 51 -4.39 16.36 -19.65
C GLY A 51 -3.36 15.29 -20.02
N PRO A 52 -2.30 15.17 -19.21
CA PRO A 52 -1.14 14.33 -19.54
C PRO A 52 -1.45 12.82 -19.55
N PHE A 53 -2.51 12.38 -18.88
CA PHE A 53 -2.87 10.95 -18.81
C PHE A 53 -4.03 10.57 -19.73
N GLY A 54 -4.66 11.54 -20.39
CA GLY A 54 -5.76 11.31 -21.31
C GLY A 54 -7.09 10.92 -20.68
N GLN A 55 -7.13 10.76 -19.37
CA GLN A 55 -8.36 10.45 -18.61
C GLN A 55 -8.14 10.70 -17.12
N LEU A 56 -9.22 10.68 -16.35
CA LEU A 56 -9.16 10.85 -14.90
C LEU A 56 -8.30 9.74 -14.27
N THR A 57 -7.34 10.13 -13.43
CA THR A 57 -6.46 9.21 -12.72
C THR A 57 -6.54 9.43 -11.22
N SER A 58 -6.28 8.36 -10.47
CA SER A 58 -6.14 8.42 -9.02
C SER A 58 -4.84 9.13 -8.64
N SER A 59 -4.89 9.96 -7.59
CA SER A 59 -3.68 10.43 -6.94
C SER A 59 -2.82 9.25 -6.50
N GLY A 60 -1.52 9.33 -6.73
CA GLY A 60 -0.59 8.32 -6.24
C GLY A 60 -0.64 8.16 -4.73
N PHE A 61 -0.90 9.24 -4.01
CA PHE A 61 -1.06 9.19 -2.54
C PHE A 61 -2.30 8.40 -2.13
N MET A 62 -3.37 8.44 -2.92
CA MET A 62 -4.53 7.59 -2.67
C MET A 62 -4.19 6.12 -2.93
N THR A 63 -3.49 5.83 -4.01
CA THR A 63 -3.06 4.47 -4.33
C THR A 63 -2.21 3.90 -3.19
N LEU A 64 -1.29 4.70 -2.65
CA LEU A 64 -0.48 4.31 -1.49
C LEU A 64 -1.35 4.03 -0.27
N GLY A 65 -2.30 4.91 0.04
CA GLY A 65 -3.23 4.73 1.16
C GLY A 65 -4.09 3.50 1.01
N LYS A 66 -4.57 3.20 -0.19
CA LYS A 66 -5.34 1.98 -0.46
C LYS A 66 -4.50 0.72 -0.26
N SER A 67 -3.27 0.71 -0.77
CA SER A 67 -2.34 -0.41 -0.58
C SER A 67 -2.05 -0.64 0.90
N PHE A 68 -1.78 0.43 1.64
CA PHE A 68 -1.57 0.39 3.08
C PHE A 68 -2.78 -0.21 3.82
N THR A 69 -3.96 0.28 3.50
CA THR A 69 -5.22 -0.22 4.09
C THR A 69 -5.45 -1.70 3.77
N GLN A 70 -5.13 -2.14 2.55
CA GLN A 70 -5.29 -3.54 2.14
C GLN A 70 -4.51 -4.49 3.05
N ILE A 71 -3.31 -4.09 3.46
CA ILE A 71 -2.48 -4.93 4.34
C ILE A 71 -3.16 -5.06 5.72
N PHE A 72 -3.62 -3.96 6.28
CA PHE A 72 -4.30 -3.97 7.58
C PHE A 72 -5.58 -4.81 7.54
N LYS A 73 -6.30 -4.77 6.42
CA LYS A 73 -7.52 -5.58 6.26
C LYS A 73 -7.24 -7.09 6.20
N THR A 74 -6.01 -7.51 5.91
CA THR A 74 -5.67 -8.93 5.98
C THR A 74 -5.69 -9.46 7.43
N GLY A 75 -5.57 -8.56 8.42
CA GLY A 75 -5.47 -8.92 9.82
C GLY A 75 -4.05 -9.21 10.29
N VAL A 76 -3.08 -9.19 9.40
CA VAL A 76 -1.69 -9.58 9.71
C VAL A 76 -1.06 -8.71 10.80
N TYR A 77 -1.52 -7.45 10.91
CA TYR A 77 -0.99 -6.49 11.90
C TYR A 77 -1.88 -6.31 13.12
N ASP A 78 -2.95 -7.07 13.25
CA ASP A 78 -3.91 -6.91 14.36
C ASP A 78 -3.20 -7.08 15.71
N GLY A 79 -3.14 -6.00 16.47
CA GLY A 79 -2.49 -5.97 17.79
C GLY A 79 -0.96 -6.04 17.80
N THR A 80 -0.32 -6.12 16.63
CA THR A 80 1.14 -6.28 16.53
C THR A 80 1.86 -5.08 15.93
N SER A 81 1.17 -4.26 15.16
CA SER A 81 1.77 -3.06 14.56
C SER A 81 2.17 -2.05 15.62
N MET A 82 3.38 -1.53 15.51
CA MET A 82 3.90 -0.44 16.33
C MET A 82 4.23 0.79 15.48
N GLY A 83 3.61 0.90 14.29
CA GLY A 83 3.86 1.97 13.34
C GLY A 83 5.01 1.68 12.40
N ALA A 84 5.27 2.61 11.51
CA ALA A 84 6.39 2.52 10.57
C ALA A 84 7.15 3.84 10.62
N TRP A 85 8.47 3.79 10.56
CA TRP A 85 9.27 5.02 10.63
C TRP A 85 9.61 5.61 9.26
N GLY A 86 9.19 4.96 8.19
CA GLY A 86 9.42 5.52 6.86
C GLY A 86 9.09 4.55 5.74
N ILE A 87 9.07 5.11 4.54
CA ILE A 87 8.84 4.39 3.29
C ILE A 87 10.03 4.66 2.39
N ASP A 88 10.58 3.60 1.80
CA ASP A 88 11.68 3.68 0.86
C ASP A 88 11.21 3.30 -0.54
N GLU A 89 11.86 3.88 -1.54
CA GLU A 89 11.72 3.53 -2.95
C GLU A 89 10.27 3.42 -3.42
N LEU A 90 9.48 4.42 -3.06
CA LEU A 90 8.11 4.55 -3.57
C LEU A 90 8.16 4.96 -5.04
N ARG A 91 7.53 4.16 -5.90
CA ARG A 91 7.46 4.42 -7.34
C ARG A 91 6.05 4.18 -7.84
N TRP A 92 5.51 5.14 -8.55
CA TRP A 92 4.27 4.99 -9.30
C TRP A 92 4.67 4.68 -10.75
N THR A 93 4.45 3.45 -11.19
CA THR A 93 4.92 2.96 -12.48
C THR A 93 3.89 3.06 -13.60
N LYS A 94 2.61 3.13 -13.24
CA LYS A 94 1.49 3.32 -14.18
C LYS A 94 0.37 4.08 -13.52
N PRO A 95 -0.40 4.87 -14.30
CA PRO A 95 -1.59 5.52 -13.78
C PRO A 95 -2.64 4.50 -13.31
N VAL A 96 -3.43 4.90 -12.32
CA VAL A 96 -4.57 4.11 -11.82
C VAL A 96 -5.85 4.84 -12.21
N TYR A 97 -6.80 4.11 -12.78
CA TYR A 97 -8.02 4.65 -13.34
C TYR A 97 -9.25 4.20 -12.57
N PRO A 98 -10.36 4.96 -12.67
CA PRO A 98 -11.64 4.49 -12.15
C PRO A 98 -11.98 3.11 -12.73
N GLY A 99 -12.42 2.19 -11.89
CA GLY A 99 -12.76 0.82 -12.31
C GLY A 99 -11.62 -0.17 -12.18
N ASP A 100 -10.40 0.28 -11.91
CA ASP A 100 -9.28 -0.63 -11.68
C ASP A 100 -9.50 -1.42 -10.38
N LEU A 101 -9.08 -2.69 -10.41
CA LEU A 101 -9.04 -3.56 -9.23
C LEU A 101 -7.58 -3.71 -8.82
N LEU A 102 -7.26 -3.17 -7.66
CA LEU A 102 -5.89 -3.19 -7.16
C LEU A 102 -5.70 -4.29 -6.12
N LYS A 103 -4.59 -4.98 -6.22
CA LYS A 103 -4.18 -6.01 -5.27
C LYS A 103 -2.73 -5.75 -4.87
N THR A 104 -2.41 -5.90 -3.59
CA THR A 104 -1.05 -5.72 -3.08
C THR A 104 -0.47 -7.07 -2.68
N LYS A 105 0.70 -7.38 -3.22
CA LYS A 105 1.53 -8.50 -2.79
C LYS A 105 2.62 -7.97 -1.87
N ILE A 106 2.79 -8.62 -0.73
CA ILE A 106 3.77 -8.23 0.29
C ILE A 106 4.85 -9.30 0.39
N GLU A 107 6.11 -8.88 0.42
CA GLU A 107 7.26 -9.77 0.58
C GLU A 107 8.18 -9.23 1.64
N VAL A 108 8.60 -10.09 2.58
CA VAL A 108 9.56 -9.71 3.62
C VAL A 108 10.96 -9.73 3.02
N LEU A 109 11.60 -8.57 2.98
CA LEU A 109 12.97 -8.41 2.47
C LEU A 109 14.01 -8.57 3.57
N GLU A 110 13.71 -8.06 4.78
CA GLU A 110 14.64 -8.02 5.89
C GLU A 110 13.85 -7.94 7.19
N ALA A 111 14.38 -8.51 8.24
CA ALA A 111 13.80 -8.42 9.58
C ALA A 111 14.93 -8.25 10.59
N LYS A 112 14.86 -7.20 11.41
CA LYS A 112 15.89 -6.87 12.37
C LYS A 112 15.29 -6.53 13.73
N LYS A 113 15.72 -7.24 14.77
CA LYS A 113 15.30 -6.96 16.14
C LYS A 113 15.87 -5.62 16.60
N SER A 114 15.09 -4.85 17.38
CA SER A 114 15.57 -3.59 17.91
C SER A 114 16.70 -3.82 18.93
N ALA A 115 17.76 -3.02 18.80
CA ALA A 115 18.85 -3.03 19.77
C ALA A 115 18.47 -2.33 21.09
N LYS A 116 17.50 -1.41 21.01
CA LYS A 116 17.11 -0.58 22.16
C LYS A 116 15.86 -1.08 22.89
N ASN A 117 14.96 -1.75 22.18
CA ASN A 117 13.70 -2.21 22.74
C ASN A 117 13.51 -3.70 22.43
N PRO A 118 13.66 -4.58 23.44
CA PRO A 118 13.56 -6.04 23.20
C PRO A 118 12.15 -6.51 22.83
N ARG A 119 11.16 -5.66 22.97
CA ARG A 119 9.75 -5.98 22.64
C ARG A 119 9.36 -5.58 21.22
N ARG A 120 10.32 -5.17 20.42
CA ARG A 120 10.08 -4.64 19.09
C ARG A 120 11.14 -5.10 18.10
N GLY A 121 10.73 -5.25 16.84
CA GLY A 121 11.63 -5.41 15.71
C GLY A 121 11.08 -4.65 14.51
N THR A 122 11.89 -4.49 13.47
CA THR A 122 11.50 -3.84 12.22
C THR A 122 11.59 -4.86 11.09
N ALA A 123 10.52 -4.97 10.31
CA ALA A 123 10.52 -5.73 9.06
C ALA A 123 10.48 -4.75 7.88
N ARG A 124 11.35 -4.98 6.89
CA ARG A 124 11.29 -4.26 5.62
C ARG A 124 10.44 -5.09 4.68
N LEU A 125 9.35 -4.50 4.25
CA LEU A 125 8.32 -5.17 3.47
C LEU A 125 8.19 -4.50 2.11
N LYS A 126 8.41 -5.26 1.05
CA LYS A 126 8.17 -4.79 -0.31
C LYS A 126 6.72 -5.03 -0.69
N HIS A 127 6.08 -3.98 -1.16
CA HIS A 127 4.70 -4.02 -1.64
C HIS A 127 4.70 -3.84 -3.15
N THR A 128 4.08 -4.76 -3.85
CA THR A 128 3.88 -4.67 -5.29
C THR A 128 2.39 -4.61 -5.56
N VAL A 129 1.94 -3.49 -6.11
CA VAL A 129 0.53 -3.25 -6.38
C VAL A 129 0.26 -3.45 -7.86
N THR A 130 -0.69 -4.33 -8.16
CA THR A 130 -1.08 -4.66 -9.53
C THR A 130 -2.55 -4.34 -9.78
N ASN A 131 -2.89 -4.05 -11.03
CA ASN A 131 -4.27 -3.88 -11.47
C ASN A 131 -4.84 -5.22 -11.97
N GLN A 132 -6.07 -5.21 -12.49
CA GLN A 132 -6.77 -6.40 -13.00
C GLN A 132 -6.10 -7.06 -14.21
N LYS A 133 -5.19 -6.35 -14.88
CA LYS A 133 -4.41 -6.85 -16.01
C LYS A 133 -3.05 -7.40 -15.59
N ASN A 134 -2.80 -7.51 -14.28
CA ASN A 134 -1.51 -7.89 -13.70
C ASN A 134 -0.38 -6.92 -14.03
N GLU A 135 -0.72 -5.68 -14.34
CA GLU A 135 0.28 -4.64 -14.56
C GLU A 135 0.66 -4.02 -13.21
N ILE A 136 1.96 -3.82 -13.00
CA ILE A 136 2.44 -3.16 -11.79
C ILE A 136 2.16 -1.66 -11.91
N VAL A 137 1.41 -1.11 -10.95
CA VAL A 137 1.07 0.31 -10.91
C VAL A 137 1.87 1.07 -9.87
N MET A 138 2.31 0.39 -8.82
CA MET A 138 3.09 1.02 -7.74
C MET A 138 3.92 -0.04 -7.01
N THR A 139 5.11 0.36 -6.57
CA THR A 139 5.93 -0.42 -5.63
C THR A 139 6.38 0.48 -4.50
N TRP A 140 6.51 -0.08 -3.31
CA TRP A 140 6.98 0.66 -2.14
C TRP A 140 7.50 -0.28 -1.06
N ILE A 141 8.42 0.22 -0.24
CA ILE A 141 9.01 -0.56 0.85
C ILE A 141 8.68 0.15 2.16
N SER A 142 8.03 -0.55 3.09
CA SER A 142 7.79 -0.03 4.43
C SER A 142 8.85 -0.52 5.40
N ASN A 143 9.14 0.31 6.39
CA ASN A 143 9.96 -0.06 7.54
C ASN A 143 9.01 -0.20 8.72
N GLN A 144 8.37 -1.36 8.81
CA GLN A 144 7.28 -1.63 9.74
C GLN A 144 7.81 -2.14 11.08
N MET A 145 7.47 -1.41 12.15
CA MET A 145 7.80 -1.87 13.50
C MET A 145 6.70 -2.81 13.98
N LEU A 146 7.13 -3.91 14.60
CA LEU A 146 6.25 -4.99 15.02
C LEU A 146 6.59 -5.43 16.44
N ARG A 147 5.54 -5.76 17.18
CA ARG A 147 5.66 -6.30 18.52
C ARG A 147 6.26 -7.71 18.47
N THR A 148 7.13 -8.02 19.43
CA THR A 148 7.64 -9.38 19.63
C THR A 148 6.64 -10.20 20.44
N LYS A 149 6.79 -11.54 20.39
CA LYS A 149 5.88 -12.47 21.11
C LYS A 149 6.01 -12.39 22.63
N SER A 150 7.13 -11.91 23.12
CA SER A 150 7.37 -11.85 24.56
C SER A 150 7.94 -10.52 24.99
#